data_74578e6d60d12bd870814c28ac178e5f
#
_entry.id   74578e6d60d12bd870814c28ac178e5f
#
_cell.length_a   1.000
_cell.length_b   1.000
_cell.length_c   1.000
_cell.angle_alpha   90.00
_cell.angle_beta   90.00
_cell.angle_gamma   90.00
#
_symmetry.space_group_name_H-M   'P 1'
#
loop_
_entity.id
_entity.type
_entity.pdbx_description
1 polymer ?
#
loop_
_entity_poly.entity_id
_entity_poly.type
_entity_poly.pdbx_seq_one_letter_code
_entity_poly.pdbx_strand_id
1 'polypeptide(L)'
;TFLGKLRFVVDGDKLWAINELPVERYLASVISSEMSATSSLELLKAHAVISRSWLLVQMRRRKAIEMGVQTASAPVKVSDEEGVVWYDSDAHTLFDVCADDHCQRYQGITKATSPHVEEAIKATRGQLLMNRKEICDARFSKCCGGVSEEYEYCWDNTHKPYLLSVVDNAPLGTAPTIDLTDEKTAQEWILSSPEAF
;
A
#
# COMPACT_ATOMS: atom_id res chain seq x y z
N THR A 1 8.79 5.48 20.33
CA THR A 1 9.22 6.89 20.17
C THR A 1 8.74 7.42 18.83
N PHE A 2 8.23 8.64 18.82
CA PHE A 2 7.78 9.35 17.63
C PHE A 2 8.67 10.58 17.40
N LEU A 3 8.95 10.87 16.14
CA LEU A 3 9.66 12.08 15.71
C LEU A 3 8.67 13.12 15.23
N GLY A 4 9.11 14.38 15.15
CA GLY A 4 8.29 15.47 14.63
C GLY A 4 7.51 16.18 15.72
N LYS A 5 6.33 16.69 15.35
CA LYS A 5 5.44 17.45 16.25
C LYS A 5 4.19 16.64 16.53
N LEU A 6 3.68 16.76 17.75
CA LEU A 6 2.39 16.21 18.13
C LEU A 6 1.35 17.34 18.18
N ARG A 7 0.25 17.17 17.43
CA ARG A 7 -0.89 18.08 17.43
C ARG A 7 -2.12 17.35 17.94
N PHE A 8 -2.85 17.97 18.83
CA PHE A 8 -4.15 17.47 19.29
C PHE A 8 -5.27 18.26 18.62
N VAL A 9 -6.26 17.56 18.12
CA VAL A 9 -7.45 18.14 17.50
C VAL A 9 -8.69 17.54 18.14
N VAL A 10 -9.62 18.39 18.57
CA VAL A 10 -10.94 17.97 19.04
C VAL A 10 -11.90 18.04 17.85
N ASP A 11 -12.57 16.94 17.59
CA ASP A 11 -13.60 16.85 16.55
C ASP A 11 -14.79 16.07 17.10
N GLY A 12 -15.89 16.78 17.32
CA GLY A 12 -17.04 16.26 18.05
C GLY A 12 -16.67 15.85 19.48
N ASP A 13 -16.90 14.59 19.80
CA ASP A 13 -16.60 13.95 21.08
C ASP A 13 -15.23 13.24 21.12
N LYS A 14 -14.45 13.34 20.02
CA LYS A 14 -13.17 12.64 19.86
C LYS A 14 -11.99 13.59 19.96
N LEU A 15 -10.92 13.09 20.58
CA LEU A 15 -9.61 13.72 20.61
C LEU A 15 -8.66 12.97 19.69
N TRP A 16 -8.20 13.64 18.65
CA TRP A 16 -7.23 13.09 17.69
C TRP A 16 -5.81 13.51 18.06
N ALA A 17 -4.90 12.55 18.12
CA ALA A 17 -3.47 12.79 18.26
C ALA A 17 -2.78 12.63 16.91
N ILE A 18 -2.34 13.73 16.34
CA ILE A 18 -1.76 13.78 14.97
C ILE A 18 -0.26 14.02 15.09
N ASN A 19 0.52 13.13 14.50
CA ASN A 19 1.98 13.28 14.41
C ASN A 19 2.35 13.96 13.09
N GLU A 20 2.92 15.16 13.16
CA GLU A 20 3.36 15.93 12.00
C GLU A 20 4.87 15.78 11.81
N LEU A 21 5.28 15.26 10.65
CA LEU A 21 6.69 15.02 10.36
C LEU A 21 6.96 15.03 8.84
N PRO A 22 8.24 15.23 8.43
CA PRO A 22 8.61 15.15 7.02
C PRO A 22 8.38 13.74 6.45
N VAL A 23 8.03 13.66 5.17
CA VAL A 23 7.74 12.41 4.44
C VAL A 23 8.84 11.36 4.65
N GLU A 24 10.11 11.73 4.50
CA GLU A 24 11.22 10.77 4.64
C GLU A 24 11.32 10.19 6.06
N ARG A 25 10.94 10.95 7.09
CA ARG A 25 10.88 10.46 8.47
C ARG A 25 9.67 9.55 8.73
N TYR A 26 8.55 9.82 8.07
CA TYR A 26 7.40 8.93 8.08
C TYR A 26 7.77 7.58 7.43
N LEU A 27 8.41 7.61 6.27
CA LEU A 27 8.81 6.40 5.54
C LEU A 27 9.79 5.53 6.32
N ALA A 28 10.71 6.10 7.09
CA ALA A 28 11.61 5.32 7.93
C ALA A 28 10.83 4.44 8.95
N SER A 29 9.73 4.97 9.50
CA SER A 29 8.82 4.17 10.33
C SER A 29 8.07 3.11 9.51
N VAL A 30 7.50 3.49 8.39
CA VAL A 30 6.68 2.59 7.55
C VAL A 30 7.48 1.37 7.11
N ILE A 31 8.63 1.57 6.45
CA ILE A 31 9.42 0.44 5.91
C ILE A 31 9.96 -0.50 7.00
N SER A 32 10.09 -0.02 8.23
CA SER A 32 10.50 -0.83 9.37
C SER A 32 9.34 -1.45 10.14
N SER A 33 8.12 -0.98 9.92
CA SER A 33 6.90 -1.49 10.58
C SER A 33 6.12 -2.46 9.69
N GLU A 34 6.06 -2.21 8.38
CA GLU A 34 5.45 -3.10 7.39
C GLU A 34 6.33 -4.30 7.09
N MET A 35 7.62 -4.06 6.85
CA MET A 35 8.63 -5.08 6.67
C MET A 35 9.55 -5.14 7.90
N SER A 36 10.48 -6.07 7.95
CA SER A 36 11.48 -6.06 9.00
C SER A 36 12.57 -5.03 8.71
N ALA A 37 12.98 -4.26 9.73
CA ALA A 37 14.14 -3.37 9.61
C ALA A 37 15.45 -4.10 9.27
N THR A 38 15.50 -5.41 9.47
CA THR A 38 16.63 -6.30 9.16
C THR A 38 16.55 -6.93 7.77
N SER A 39 15.52 -6.62 6.99
CA SER A 39 15.41 -7.03 5.59
C SER A 39 16.60 -6.51 4.76
N SER A 40 16.79 -7.10 3.59
CA SER A 40 17.87 -6.66 2.69
C SER A 40 17.74 -5.17 2.35
N LEU A 41 18.86 -4.52 2.15
CA LEU A 41 18.89 -3.10 1.78
C LEU A 41 18.07 -2.83 0.51
N GLU A 42 18.16 -3.71 -0.47
CA GLU A 42 17.45 -3.53 -1.75
C GLU A 42 15.93 -3.68 -1.59
N LEU A 43 15.45 -4.59 -0.75
CA LEU A 43 14.03 -4.69 -0.41
C LEU A 43 13.55 -3.40 0.27
N LEU A 44 14.30 -2.90 1.25
CA LEU A 44 13.95 -1.65 1.95
C LEU A 44 13.97 -0.43 1.01
N LYS A 45 14.90 -0.37 0.05
CA LYS A 45 14.92 0.67 -1.00
C LYS A 45 13.68 0.60 -1.88
N ALA A 46 13.35 -0.59 -2.40
CA ALA A 46 12.15 -0.78 -3.21
C ALA A 46 10.89 -0.38 -2.44
N HIS A 47 10.76 -0.84 -1.20
CA HIS A 47 9.62 -0.52 -0.35
C HIS A 47 9.52 0.98 -0.02
N ALA A 48 10.64 1.67 0.17
CA ALA A 48 10.64 3.13 0.38
C ALA A 48 10.10 3.90 -0.84
N VAL A 49 10.43 3.47 -2.06
CA VAL A 49 9.92 4.08 -3.30
C VAL A 49 8.43 3.81 -3.48
N ILE A 50 7.99 2.57 -3.25
CA ILE A 50 6.58 2.16 -3.29
C ILE A 50 5.77 2.97 -2.28
N SER A 51 6.16 2.94 -1.01
CA SER A 51 5.44 3.62 0.08
C SER A 51 5.37 5.13 -0.10
N ARG A 52 6.43 5.75 -0.63
CA ARG A 52 6.46 7.19 -0.96
C ARG A 52 5.49 7.52 -2.07
N SER A 53 5.44 6.71 -3.12
CA SER A 53 4.53 6.92 -4.25
C SER A 53 3.07 6.82 -3.81
N TRP A 54 2.73 5.78 -3.06
CA TRP A 54 1.40 5.60 -2.49
C TRP A 54 1.00 6.79 -1.59
N LEU A 55 1.86 7.19 -0.65
CA LEU A 55 1.58 8.30 0.27
C LEU A 55 1.25 9.59 -0.47
N LEU A 56 2.03 9.93 -1.50
CA LEU A 56 1.81 11.16 -2.26
C LEU A 56 0.50 11.12 -3.05
N VAL A 57 0.06 9.95 -3.50
CA VAL A 57 -1.26 9.78 -4.12
C VAL A 57 -2.36 10.01 -3.09
N GLN A 58 -2.25 9.46 -1.87
CA GLN A 58 -3.25 9.69 -0.81
C GLN A 58 -3.32 11.18 -0.42
N MET A 59 -2.18 11.84 -0.26
CA MET A 59 -2.14 13.28 0.03
C MET A 59 -2.80 14.12 -1.08
N ARG A 60 -2.64 13.73 -2.34
CA ARG A 60 -3.32 14.39 -3.46
C ARG A 60 -4.83 14.15 -3.45
N ARG A 61 -5.26 12.90 -3.17
CA ARG A 61 -6.69 12.56 -3.03
C ARG A 61 -7.34 13.39 -1.93
N ARG A 62 -6.71 13.47 -0.76
CA ARG A 62 -7.20 14.30 0.34
C ARG A 62 -7.38 15.76 -0.07
N LYS A 63 -6.37 16.37 -0.70
CA LYS A 63 -6.48 17.74 -1.19
C LYS A 63 -7.60 17.92 -2.21
N ALA A 64 -7.83 16.96 -3.09
CA ALA A 64 -8.93 17.01 -4.05
C ALA A 64 -10.29 17.01 -3.33
N ILE A 65 -10.45 16.18 -2.29
CA ILE A 65 -11.67 16.16 -1.46
C ILE A 65 -11.86 17.51 -0.74
N GLU A 66 -10.81 18.06 -0.16
CA GLU A 66 -10.86 19.40 0.47
C GLU A 66 -11.29 20.51 -0.52
N MET A 67 -10.97 20.34 -1.80
CA MET A 67 -11.37 21.23 -2.89
C MET A 67 -12.77 20.91 -3.46
N GLY A 68 -13.52 19.98 -2.86
CA GLY A 68 -14.87 19.60 -3.27
C GLY A 68 -14.94 18.65 -4.48
N VAL A 69 -13.82 18.05 -4.88
CA VAL A 69 -13.82 17.02 -5.90
C VAL A 69 -14.37 15.73 -5.27
N GLN A 70 -15.54 15.29 -5.73
CA GLN A 70 -16.07 13.99 -5.31
C GLN A 70 -15.16 12.88 -5.85
N THR A 71 -14.55 12.13 -4.95
CA THR A 71 -14.00 10.82 -5.29
C THR A 71 -15.17 9.84 -5.34
N ALA A 72 -15.36 9.20 -6.48
CA ALA A 72 -16.45 8.24 -6.64
C ALA A 72 -16.29 7.15 -5.56
N SER A 73 -17.36 6.92 -4.80
CA SER A 73 -17.45 5.71 -3.98
C SER A 73 -17.49 4.50 -4.91
N ALA A 74 -16.76 3.47 -4.55
CA ALA A 74 -16.68 2.27 -5.36
C ALA A 74 -18.07 1.58 -5.42
N PRO A 75 -18.61 1.31 -6.61
CA PRO A 75 -19.89 0.65 -6.72
C PRO A 75 -19.77 -0.83 -6.31
N VAL A 76 -20.83 -1.34 -5.72
CA VAL A 76 -21.00 -2.77 -5.55
C VAL A 76 -21.39 -3.36 -6.91
N LYS A 77 -20.60 -4.31 -7.43
CA LYS A 77 -20.97 -5.10 -8.60
C LYS A 77 -21.44 -6.48 -8.11
N VAL A 78 -22.71 -6.75 -8.28
CA VAL A 78 -23.30 -8.04 -7.91
C VAL A 78 -24.01 -8.62 -9.12
N SER A 79 -23.67 -9.85 -9.49
CA SER A 79 -24.40 -10.71 -10.41
C SER A 79 -24.82 -11.99 -9.69
N ASP A 80 -25.58 -12.86 -10.33
CA ASP A 80 -25.99 -14.15 -9.77
C ASP A 80 -24.78 -15.10 -9.54
N GLU A 81 -23.66 -14.84 -10.22
CA GLU A 81 -22.43 -15.67 -10.20
C GLU A 81 -21.25 -14.97 -9.55
N GLU A 82 -21.25 -13.64 -9.43
CA GLU A 82 -20.11 -12.86 -8.95
C GLU A 82 -20.59 -11.69 -8.07
N GLY A 83 -19.97 -11.55 -6.90
CA GLY A 83 -20.17 -10.41 -6.01
C GLY A 83 -18.84 -9.75 -5.68
N VAL A 84 -18.60 -8.53 -6.18
CA VAL A 84 -17.46 -7.72 -5.82
C VAL A 84 -17.91 -6.54 -5.00
N VAL A 85 -17.41 -6.44 -3.79
CA VAL A 85 -17.68 -5.33 -2.86
C VAL A 85 -16.38 -4.63 -2.55
N TRP A 86 -16.27 -3.39 -3.03
CA TRP A 86 -15.16 -2.53 -2.60
C TRP A 86 -15.59 -1.76 -1.36
N TYR A 87 -14.89 -1.97 -0.26
CA TYR A 87 -15.14 -1.22 0.96
C TYR A 87 -14.61 0.19 0.81
N ASP A 88 -15.44 1.19 1.12
CA ASP A 88 -15.01 2.58 1.14
C ASP A 88 -13.82 2.74 2.08
N SER A 89 -12.75 3.28 1.55
CA SER A 89 -11.67 3.76 2.41
C SER A 89 -12.14 5.06 3.04
N ASP A 90 -12.30 5.09 4.35
CA ASP A 90 -12.64 6.31 5.09
C ASP A 90 -11.65 7.43 4.73
N ALA A 91 -12.16 8.44 4.05
CA ALA A 91 -11.38 9.60 3.69
C ALA A 91 -10.99 10.36 4.96
N HIS A 92 -9.71 10.45 5.23
CA HIS A 92 -9.24 11.24 6.36
C HIS A 92 -9.34 12.72 6.04
N THR A 93 -10.06 13.48 6.86
CA THR A 93 -10.26 14.92 6.70
C THR A 93 -9.30 15.75 7.56
N LEU A 94 -8.90 15.24 8.71
CA LEU A 94 -8.07 15.95 9.68
C LEU A 94 -6.56 15.72 9.51
N PHE A 95 -6.18 14.66 8.83
CA PHE A 95 -4.78 14.24 8.63
C PHE A 95 -4.61 13.53 7.28
N ASP A 96 -3.38 13.36 6.81
CA ASP A 96 -3.11 12.77 5.50
C ASP A 96 -3.36 11.25 5.47
N VAL A 97 -2.91 10.53 6.48
CA VAL A 97 -3.00 9.06 6.62
C VAL A 97 -3.11 8.67 8.09
N CYS A 98 -3.78 7.57 8.38
CA CYS A 98 -3.77 6.98 9.73
C CYS A 98 -2.51 6.16 9.99
N ALA A 99 -2.38 5.64 11.21
CA ALA A 99 -1.24 4.84 11.64
C ALA A 99 -1.44 3.33 11.47
N ASP A 100 -2.63 2.90 11.05
CA ASP A 100 -3.08 1.52 10.98
C ASP A 100 -2.98 0.92 9.56
N ASP A 101 -3.25 -0.36 9.46
CA ASP A 101 -3.21 -1.15 8.22
C ASP A 101 -4.17 -0.65 7.13
N HIS A 102 -5.17 0.15 7.50
CA HIS A 102 -6.04 0.85 6.55
C HIS A 102 -5.24 1.76 5.60
N CYS A 103 -4.15 2.39 6.10
CA CYS A 103 -3.22 3.17 5.29
C CYS A 103 -1.89 2.44 5.16
N GLN A 104 -0.91 2.85 5.93
CA GLN A 104 0.39 2.20 6.06
C GLN A 104 0.75 2.18 7.54
N ARG A 105 1.20 1.03 8.03
CA ARG A 105 1.51 0.86 9.44
C ARG A 105 2.62 1.80 9.88
N TYR A 106 2.26 2.76 10.74
CA TYR A 106 3.18 3.73 11.30
C TYR A 106 3.30 3.57 12.81
N GLN A 107 4.45 3.09 13.29
CA GLN A 107 4.69 2.80 14.70
C GLN A 107 5.80 3.66 15.33
N GLY A 108 6.13 4.78 14.70
CA GLY A 108 7.26 5.61 15.09
C GLY A 108 8.60 4.94 14.75
N ILE A 109 9.69 5.40 15.36
CA ILE A 109 11.05 4.97 15.01
C ILE A 109 11.58 3.79 15.85
N THR A 110 10.78 3.26 16.77
CA THR A 110 11.24 2.18 17.67
C THR A 110 11.58 0.88 16.91
N LYS A 111 10.95 0.68 15.76
CA LYS A 111 11.22 -0.46 14.89
C LYS A 111 12.39 -0.25 13.91
N ALA A 112 12.84 0.99 13.70
CA ALA A 112 13.94 1.33 12.80
C ALA A 112 15.31 1.02 13.47
N THR A 113 15.57 -0.26 13.73
CA THR A 113 16.73 -0.72 14.51
C THR A 113 17.97 -1.02 13.67
N SER A 114 17.84 -1.04 12.33
CA SER A 114 18.93 -1.34 11.40
C SER A 114 19.40 -0.07 10.67
N PRO A 115 20.70 0.10 10.43
CA PRO A 115 21.23 1.18 9.61
C PRO A 115 20.73 1.14 8.16
N HIS A 116 20.33 -0.02 7.66
CA HIS A 116 19.75 -0.18 6.32
C HIS A 116 18.48 0.67 6.11
N VAL A 117 17.71 0.93 7.16
CA VAL A 117 16.51 1.78 7.07
C VAL A 117 16.89 3.21 6.66
N GLU A 118 17.83 3.83 7.36
CA GLU A 118 18.31 5.18 7.03
C GLU A 118 19.01 5.23 5.66
N GLU A 119 19.80 4.22 5.36
CA GLU A 119 20.49 4.09 4.09
C GLU A 119 19.49 3.97 2.92
N ALA A 120 18.47 3.12 3.04
CA ALA A 120 17.41 2.95 2.04
C ALA A 120 16.68 4.26 1.77
N ILE A 121 16.26 4.97 2.82
CA ILE A 121 15.58 6.26 2.70
C ILE A 121 16.47 7.30 2.02
N LYS A 122 17.75 7.39 2.43
CA LYS A 122 18.71 8.35 1.86
C LYS A 122 19.00 8.05 0.38
N ALA A 123 19.22 6.79 0.05
CA ALA A 123 19.56 6.35 -1.31
C ALA A 123 18.40 6.54 -2.30
N THR A 124 17.15 6.46 -1.83
CA THR A 124 15.95 6.57 -2.67
C THR A 124 15.22 7.89 -2.52
N ARG A 125 15.82 8.87 -1.86
CA ARG A 125 15.15 10.14 -1.57
C ARG A 125 14.59 10.79 -2.83
N GLY A 126 13.28 11.13 -2.79
CA GLY A 126 12.58 11.77 -3.89
C GLY A 126 12.28 10.87 -5.09
N GLN A 127 12.68 9.60 -5.07
CA GLN A 127 12.35 8.66 -6.13
C GLN A 127 10.89 8.21 -6.01
N LEU A 128 10.19 8.17 -7.15
CA LEU A 128 8.78 7.82 -7.26
C LEU A 128 8.55 6.85 -8.40
N LEU A 129 7.54 6.00 -8.26
CA LEU A 129 7.03 5.22 -9.37
C LEU A 129 6.08 6.10 -10.20
N MET A 130 6.34 6.15 -11.49
CA MET A 130 5.56 6.94 -12.44
C MET A 130 5.00 6.06 -13.54
N ASN A 131 3.71 6.24 -13.83
CA ASN A 131 3.11 5.76 -15.08
C ASN A 131 2.81 6.97 -15.96
N ARG A 132 3.52 7.08 -17.08
CA ARG A 132 3.47 8.28 -17.96
C ARG A 132 3.82 9.55 -17.15
N LYS A 133 2.84 10.41 -16.86
CA LYS A 133 3.02 11.68 -16.14
C LYS A 133 2.41 11.68 -14.73
N GLU A 134 1.88 10.54 -14.28
CA GLU A 134 1.20 10.42 -13.00
C GLU A 134 1.99 9.54 -12.04
N ILE A 135 1.93 9.87 -10.75
CA ILE A 135 2.48 9.03 -9.70
C ILE A 135 1.59 7.79 -9.57
N CYS A 136 2.21 6.62 -9.56
CA CYS A 136 1.49 5.36 -9.37
C CYS A 136 0.87 5.28 -7.97
N ASP A 137 -0.38 4.82 -7.90
CA ASP A 137 -1.00 4.33 -6.67
C ASP A 137 -0.38 2.95 -6.36
N ALA A 138 0.82 2.98 -5.80
CA ALA A 138 1.69 1.82 -5.68
C ALA A 138 1.27 0.95 -4.50
N ARG A 139 0.33 0.03 -4.73
CA ARG A 139 -0.13 -0.96 -3.76
C ARG A 139 0.87 -2.09 -3.63
N PHE A 140 0.91 -2.69 -2.46
CA PHE A 140 1.75 -3.87 -2.19
C PHE A 140 1.02 -4.83 -1.24
N SER A 141 1.40 -6.09 -1.30
CA SER A 141 1.04 -7.11 -0.33
C SER A 141 2.29 -7.67 0.32
N LYS A 142 2.17 -8.16 1.53
CA LYS A 142 3.27 -8.81 2.24
C LYS A 142 3.53 -10.22 1.69
N CYS A 143 2.48 -10.87 1.24
CA CYS A 143 2.50 -12.19 0.62
C CYS A 143 1.39 -12.23 -0.43
N CYS A 144 1.70 -12.67 -1.64
CA CYS A 144 0.75 -12.77 -2.75
C CYS A 144 0.26 -14.20 -3.00
N GLY A 145 0.75 -15.19 -2.24
CA GLY A 145 0.39 -16.60 -2.46
C GLY A 145 0.92 -17.17 -3.79
N GLY A 146 1.91 -16.53 -4.40
CA GLY A 146 2.53 -16.98 -5.66
C GLY A 146 1.97 -16.32 -6.93
N VAL A 147 0.80 -15.68 -6.87
CA VAL A 147 0.22 -14.87 -7.94
C VAL A 147 -0.37 -13.60 -7.33
N SER A 148 0.04 -12.44 -7.83
CA SER A 148 -0.53 -11.18 -7.36
C SER A 148 -1.93 -10.95 -7.92
N GLU A 149 -2.78 -10.26 -7.15
CA GLU A 149 -4.11 -9.89 -7.59
C GLU A 149 -4.10 -8.60 -8.40
N GLU A 150 -5.11 -8.42 -9.25
CA GLU A 150 -5.31 -7.17 -9.97
C GLU A 150 -5.95 -6.11 -9.07
N TYR A 151 -5.59 -4.84 -9.34
CA TYR A 151 -6.07 -3.71 -8.54
C TYR A 151 -7.61 -3.62 -8.47
N GLU A 152 -8.27 -3.88 -9.59
CA GLU A 152 -9.72 -3.75 -9.75
C GLU A 152 -10.53 -4.77 -8.95
N TYR A 153 -9.92 -5.87 -8.53
CA TYR A 153 -10.57 -6.84 -7.65
C TYR A 153 -10.36 -6.54 -6.16
N CYS A 154 -9.33 -5.76 -5.82
CA CYS A 154 -8.97 -5.50 -4.42
C CYS A 154 -9.41 -4.12 -3.91
N TRP A 155 -9.41 -3.08 -4.78
CA TRP A 155 -9.44 -1.70 -4.30
C TRP A 155 -10.59 -0.85 -4.84
N ASP A 156 -10.76 -0.78 -6.15
CA ASP A 156 -11.89 -0.09 -6.78
C ASP A 156 -12.04 -0.53 -8.25
N ASN A 157 -13.15 -0.24 -8.87
CA ASN A 157 -13.45 -0.61 -10.26
C ASN A 157 -12.66 0.26 -11.27
N THR A 158 -11.35 0.40 -11.07
CA THR A 158 -10.49 1.19 -11.95
C THR A 158 -9.30 0.37 -12.40
N HIS A 159 -9.21 0.08 -13.69
CA HIS A 159 -8.05 -0.62 -14.24
C HIS A 159 -6.76 0.18 -14.07
N LYS A 160 -5.75 -0.44 -13.46
CA LYS A 160 -4.39 0.11 -13.29
C LYS A 160 -3.39 -0.71 -14.11
N PRO A 161 -2.91 -0.21 -15.24
CA PRO A 161 -2.06 -0.99 -16.17
C PRO A 161 -0.69 -1.39 -15.57
N TYR A 162 -0.38 -0.93 -14.38
CA TYR A 162 0.84 -1.23 -13.64
C TYR A 162 0.60 -2.08 -12.37
N LEU A 163 -0.65 -2.49 -12.12
CA LEU A 163 -1.05 -3.37 -11.02
C LEU A 163 -1.90 -4.53 -11.58
N LEU A 164 -1.25 -5.31 -12.43
CA LEU A 164 -1.82 -6.50 -13.04
C LEU A 164 -1.44 -7.75 -12.23
N SER A 165 -2.20 -8.82 -12.45
CA SER A 165 -1.86 -10.13 -11.95
C SER A 165 -0.57 -10.64 -12.59
N VAL A 166 0.40 -11.04 -11.77
CA VAL A 166 1.68 -11.60 -12.21
C VAL A 166 2.05 -12.80 -11.34
N VAL A 167 2.70 -13.77 -11.96
CA VAL A 167 3.26 -14.93 -11.22
C VAL A 167 4.52 -14.48 -10.50
N ASP A 168 4.59 -14.69 -9.20
CA ASP A 168 5.78 -14.43 -8.40
C ASP A 168 6.89 -15.43 -8.78
N ASN A 169 8.14 -15.00 -8.66
CA ASN A 169 9.31 -15.81 -9.01
C ASN A 169 9.36 -16.27 -10.49
N ALA A 170 8.69 -15.57 -11.39
CA ALA A 170 8.74 -15.79 -12.84
C ALA A 170 9.37 -14.58 -13.54
N PRO A 171 9.77 -14.69 -14.83
CA PRO A 171 10.20 -13.54 -15.61
C PRO A 171 9.16 -12.40 -15.56
N LEU A 172 9.61 -11.17 -15.43
CA LEU A 172 8.75 -10.00 -15.30
C LEU A 172 7.72 -9.96 -16.46
N GLY A 173 6.46 -9.77 -16.11
CA GLY A 173 5.35 -9.73 -17.07
C GLY A 173 4.81 -11.10 -17.48
N THR A 174 5.23 -12.18 -16.82
CA THR A 174 4.61 -13.50 -17.01
C THR A 174 3.18 -13.46 -16.50
N ALA A 175 2.22 -13.64 -17.39
CA ALA A 175 0.82 -13.78 -17.01
C ALA A 175 0.58 -15.16 -16.36
N PRO A 176 -0.36 -15.26 -15.41
CA PRO A 176 -0.78 -16.55 -14.88
C PRO A 176 -1.30 -17.45 -15.99
N THR A 177 -0.79 -18.67 -16.07
CA THR A 177 -1.26 -19.70 -17.00
C THR A 177 -2.21 -20.70 -16.33
N ILE A 178 -2.44 -20.54 -15.04
CA ILE A 178 -3.22 -21.44 -14.19
C ILE A 178 -4.58 -20.79 -13.98
N ASP A 179 -5.63 -21.55 -14.26
CA ASP A 179 -6.99 -21.14 -13.93
C ASP A 179 -7.25 -21.41 -12.45
N LEU A 180 -7.11 -20.39 -11.63
CA LEU A 180 -7.37 -20.46 -10.19
C LEU A 180 -8.87 -20.37 -9.83
N THR A 181 -9.75 -20.22 -10.83
CA THR A 181 -11.21 -20.30 -10.62
C THR A 181 -11.67 -21.75 -10.55
N ASP A 182 -10.88 -22.70 -11.08
CA ASP A 182 -11.10 -24.12 -10.89
C ASP A 182 -10.54 -24.59 -9.53
N GLU A 183 -11.41 -25.01 -8.63
CA GLU A 183 -11.07 -25.40 -7.26
C GLU A 183 -9.97 -26.47 -7.19
N LYS A 184 -10.00 -27.45 -8.08
CA LYS A 184 -9.00 -28.52 -8.10
C LYS A 184 -7.62 -27.95 -8.49
N THR A 185 -7.58 -27.12 -9.50
CA THR A 185 -6.36 -26.46 -9.98
C THR A 185 -5.79 -25.53 -8.90
N ALA A 186 -6.64 -24.78 -8.22
CA ALA A 186 -6.25 -23.93 -7.10
C ALA A 186 -5.65 -24.73 -5.95
N GLN A 187 -6.25 -25.86 -5.56
CA GLN A 187 -5.72 -26.74 -4.52
C GLN A 187 -4.39 -27.40 -4.92
N GLU A 188 -4.26 -27.85 -6.17
CA GLU A 188 -2.99 -28.40 -6.67
C GLU A 188 -1.88 -27.35 -6.65
N TRP A 189 -2.21 -26.10 -7.00
CA TRP A 189 -1.27 -24.98 -6.91
C TRP A 189 -0.80 -24.73 -5.48
N ILE A 190 -1.72 -24.61 -4.52
CA ILE A 190 -1.41 -24.42 -3.09
C ILE A 190 -0.49 -25.53 -2.58
N LEU A 191 -0.80 -26.78 -2.89
CA LEU A 191 -0.03 -27.94 -2.43
C LEU A 191 1.35 -28.05 -3.09
N SER A 192 1.51 -27.52 -4.32
CA SER A 192 2.78 -27.56 -5.04
C SER A 192 3.75 -26.44 -4.61
N SER A 193 3.27 -25.42 -3.95
CA SER A 193 4.05 -24.23 -3.54
C SER A 193 3.82 -23.87 -2.06
N PRO A 194 4.08 -24.81 -1.12
CA PRO A 194 3.78 -24.60 0.31
C PRO A 194 4.57 -23.43 0.92
N GLU A 195 5.66 -23.01 0.30
CA GLU A 195 6.50 -21.89 0.75
C GLU A 195 5.92 -20.52 0.37
N ALA A 196 4.90 -20.48 -0.47
CA ALA A 196 4.25 -19.25 -0.91
C ALA A 196 3.12 -18.78 0.03
N PHE A 197 2.79 -19.60 1.07
CA PHE A 197 1.67 -19.36 1.99
C PHE A 197 2.10 -19.25 3.45
#